data_3402b5881f4d48cda3338fc5c5c1bb25
#
_entry.id   3402b5881f4d48cda3338fc5c5c1bb25
#
_cell.length_a   1.000
_cell.length_b   1.000
_cell.length_c   1.000
_cell.angle_alpha   90.00
_cell.angle_beta   90.00
_cell.angle_gamma   90.00
#
_symmetry.space_group_name_H-M   'P 1'
#
loop_
_entity.id
_entity.type
_entity.pdbx_description
1 polymer ?
#
loop_
_entity_poly.entity_id
_entity_poly.type
_entity_poly.pdbx_seq_one_letter_code
_entity_poly.pdbx_strand_id
1 'polypeptide(L)'
;TMRRFEGANFRRNLQSSLKDKFGDACDITGSTAIELMENSGRVSADIVPSYTHITYYYDSLGRVAQHNGQIVYKLDGSTVINYPNQQKANGIAKNIATGTRYKQLVRILKRLENDLVAADVIEPLPSYFMECLGYRAPDKYFGDASSNPLTADLKAVTGYIYNEIKNGRASNWLEPNEIKPLFASSNKWTAADAQNLMLQIWILLDL
;
A
#
# COMPACT_ATOMS: atom_id res chain seq x y z
N THR A 1 2.43 -19.02 21.97
CA THR A 1 1.42 -18.49 22.93
C THR A 1 1.99 -17.31 23.73
N MET A 2 3.22 -17.42 24.26
CA MET A 2 3.89 -16.35 25.04
C MET A 2 4.05 -15.04 24.26
N ARG A 3 4.54 -15.09 23.00
CA ARG A 3 4.79 -13.88 22.18
C ARG A 3 3.54 -13.05 21.86
N ARG A 4 2.36 -13.70 21.71
CA ARG A 4 1.09 -12.97 21.52
C ARG A 4 0.70 -12.14 22.73
N PHE A 5 0.95 -12.62 23.92
CA PHE A 5 0.64 -11.93 25.16
C PHE A 5 1.54 -10.70 25.37
N GLU A 6 2.83 -10.80 25.04
CA GLU A 6 3.79 -9.69 25.11
C GLU A 6 3.45 -8.57 24.11
N GLY A 7 3.05 -8.92 22.88
CA GLY A 7 2.68 -7.95 21.86
C GLY A 7 1.48 -7.09 22.25
N ALA A 8 0.45 -7.70 22.81
CA ALA A 8 -0.73 -6.99 23.31
C ALA A 8 -0.43 -6.10 24.52
N ASN A 9 0.50 -6.52 25.39
CA ASN A 9 0.94 -5.70 26.54
C ASN A 9 1.72 -4.49 26.10
N PHE A 10 2.65 -4.64 25.15
CA PHE A 10 3.40 -3.52 24.60
C PHE A 10 2.49 -2.45 24.02
N ARG A 11 1.51 -2.84 23.20
CA ARG A 11 0.54 -1.92 22.64
C ARG A 11 -0.26 -1.20 23.72
N ARG A 12 -0.79 -1.92 24.71
CA ARG A 12 -1.57 -1.32 25.83
C ARG A 12 -0.75 -0.32 26.63
N ASN A 13 0.48 -0.66 26.96
CA ASN A 13 1.37 0.24 27.71
C ASN A 13 1.67 1.50 26.89
N LEU A 14 1.91 1.37 25.58
CA LEU A 14 2.13 2.50 24.70
C LEU A 14 0.88 3.38 24.58
N GLN A 15 -0.30 2.79 24.44
CA GLN A 15 -1.59 3.50 24.41
C GLN A 15 -1.80 4.31 25.70
N SER A 16 -1.58 3.71 26.87
CA SER A 16 -1.68 4.41 28.16
C SER A 16 -0.72 5.59 28.21
N SER A 17 0.56 5.36 27.93
CA SER A 17 1.57 6.41 27.98
C SER A 17 1.30 7.57 27.00
N LEU A 18 0.80 7.27 25.82
CA LEU A 18 0.42 8.30 24.83
C LEU A 18 -0.82 9.07 25.26
N LYS A 19 -1.83 8.36 25.79
CA LYS A 19 -3.06 8.99 26.29
C LYS A 19 -2.76 9.88 27.51
N ASP A 20 -1.93 9.44 28.43
CA ASP A 20 -1.50 10.22 29.59
C ASP A 20 -0.76 11.51 29.18
N LYS A 21 0.05 11.42 28.10
CA LYS A 21 0.84 12.57 27.63
C LYS A 21 0.05 13.53 26.74
N PHE A 22 -0.83 13.04 25.89
CA PHE A 22 -1.48 13.83 24.83
C PHE A 22 -2.99 14.01 25.03
N GLY A 23 -3.58 13.34 26.04
CA GLY A 23 -5.00 13.47 26.37
C GLY A 23 -5.91 13.15 25.19
N ASP A 24 -6.87 14.02 24.93
CA ASP A 24 -7.87 13.83 23.86
C ASP A 24 -7.31 13.97 22.45
N ALA A 25 -6.11 14.51 22.29
CA ALA A 25 -5.42 14.51 21.01
C ALA A 25 -4.86 13.13 20.60
N CYS A 26 -4.99 12.11 21.46
CA CYS A 26 -4.57 10.74 21.17
C CYS A 26 -5.79 9.84 21.02
N ASP A 27 -6.08 9.39 19.78
CA ASP A 27 -7.09 8.38 19.51
C ASP A 27 -6.46 6.98 19.55
N ILE A 28 -6.96 6.15 20.46
CA ILE A 28 -6.52 4.76 20.68
C ILE A 28 -7.53 3.73 20.17
N THR A 29 -8.60 4.16 19.52
CA THR A 29 -9.70 3.27 19.07
C THR A 29 -9.33 2.48 17.81
N GLY A 30 -8.37 2.96 17.03
CA GLY A 30 -7.89 2.29 15.82
C GLY A 30 -7.34 0.88 16.10
N SER A 31 -7.72 -0.10 15.30
CA SER A 31 -7.30 -1.50 15.49
C SER A 31 -5.80 -1.72 15.28
N THR A 32 -5.16 -0.94 14.43
CA THR A 32 -3.77 -1.10 13.99
C THR A 32 -2.89 0.06 14.45
N ALA A 33 -3.26 1.29 14.14
CA ALA A 33 -2.55 2.50 14.54
C ALA A 33 -3.14 3.11 15.82
N ILE A 34 -2.35 3.94 16.47
CA ILE A 34 -2.75 4.92 17.47
C ILE A 34 -2.61 6.26 16.77
N GLU A 35 -3.69 7.00 16.60
CA GLU A 35 -3.65 8.29 15.91
C GLU A 35 -3.32 9.40 16.91
N LEU A 36 -2.36 10.24 16.55
CA LEU A 36 -2.05 11.47 17.25
C LEU A 36 -2.48 12.64 16.38
N MET A 37 -3.52 13.34 16.82
CA MET A 37 -4.12 14.45 16.08
C MET A 37 -3.18 15.64 15.98
N GLU A 38 -3.30 16.39 14.89
CA GLU A 38 -2.54 17.62 14.67
C GLU A 38 -2.94 18.75 15.65
N ASN A 39 -2.03 19.69 15.85
CA ASN A 39 -2.28 20.98 16.48
C ASN A 39 -1.32 22.04 15.89
N SER A 40 -1.34 23.26 16.43
CA SER A 40 -0.49 24.36 15.96
C SER A 40 1.02 24.10 15.96
N GLY A 41 1.50 23.11 16.72
CA GLY A 41 2.92 22.74 16.85
C GLY A 41 3.24 21.31 16.41
N ARG A 42 2.27 20.57 15.90
CA ARG A 42 2.43 19.14 15.56
C ARG A 42 1.53 18.74 14.42
N VAL A 43 2.08 18.03 13.44
CA VAL A 43 1.31 17.33 12.39
C VAL A 43 0.65 16.07 12.95
N SER A 44 -0.42 15.61 12.32
CA SER A 44 -1.01 14.30 12.66
C SER A 44 -0.01 13.17 12.39
N ALA A 45 -0.09 12.11 13.20
CA ALA A 45 0.79 10.95 13.07
C ALA A 45 0.10 9.65 13.48
N ASP A 46 0.30 8.62 12.67
CA ASP A 46 -0.07 7.25 13.00
C ASP A 46 1.09 6.52 13.67
N ILE A 47 0.89 6.10 14.90
CA ILE A 47 1.87 5.35 15.69
C ILE A 47 1.48 3.87 15.65
N VAL A 48 2.30 3.04 14.98
CA VAL A 48 2.04 1.61 14.82
C VAL A 48 3.04 0.78 15.64
N PRO A 49 2.63 0.26 16.82
CA PRO A 49 3.48 -0.62 17.62
C PRO A 49 3.78 -1.91 16.84
N SER A 50 5.05 -2.17 16.59
CA SER A 50 5.46 -3.35 15.82
C SER A 50 6.72 -4.00 16.39
N TYR A 51 6.89 -5.28 16.05
CA TYR A 51 8.10 -6.03 16.34
C TYR A 51 8.81 -6.43 15.05
N THR A 52 10.10 -6.69 15.14
CA THR A 52 10.84 -7.29 14.03
C THR A 52 10.26 -8.68 13.72
N HIS A 53 10.01 -8.93 12.45
CA HIS A 53 9.60 -10.22 11.91
C HIS A 53 10.63 -10.69 10.90
N ILE A 54 11.05 -11.93 11.00
CA ILE A 54 11.99 -12.55 10.05
C ILE A 54 11.29 -13.74 9.40
N THR A 55 11.18 -13.69 8.07
CA THR A 55 10.70 -14.82 7.26
C THR A 55 11.89 -15.46 6.58
N TYR A 56 12.11 -16.76 6.84
CA TYR A 56 13.14 -17.54 6.19
C TYR A 56 12.59 -18.21 4.93
N TYR A 57 13.42 -18.27 3.88
CA TYR A 57 13.10 -18.96 2.65
C TYR A 57 14.37 -19.57 2.04
N TYR A 58 14.22 -20.48 1.06
CA TYR A 58 15.33 -20.96 0.26
C TYR A 58 15.45 -20.12 -1.02
N ASP A 59 16.64 -19.62 -1.29
CA ASP A 59 16.93 -18.92 -2.55
C ASP A 59 16.99 -19.90 -3.73
N SER A 60 17.19 -19.38 -4.95
CA SER A 60 17.29 -20.19 -6.17
C SER A 60 18.46 -21.19 -6.18
N LEU A 61 19.41 -21.05 -5.27
CA LEU A 61 20.57 -21.93 -5.09
C LEU A 61 20.37 -22.89 -3.90
N GLY A 62 19.17 -22.93 -3.30
CA GLY A 62 18.86 -23.78 -2.15
C GLY A 62 19.48 -23.32 -0.83
N ARG A 63 19.98 -22.10 -0.73
CA ARG A 63 20.56 -21.54 0.49
C ARG A 63 19.49 -20.86 1.32
N VAL A 64 19.61 -20.94 2.64
CA VAL A 64 18.70 -20.20 3.55
C VAL A 64 18.95 -18.70 3.39
N ALA A 65 17.89 -17.97 3.08
CA ALA A 65 17.87 -16.53 3.01
C ALA A 65 16.72 -16.00 3.91
N GLN A 66 16.65 -14.69 4.14
CA GLN A 66 15.63 -14.11 5.00
C GLN A 66 15.11 -12.77 4.47
N HIS A 67 13.84 -12.52 4.75
CA HIS A 67 13.22 -11.20 4.63
C HIS A 67 13.00 -10.61 6.01
N ASN A 68 13.48 -9.39 6.21
CA ASN A 68 13.25 -8.63 7.44
C ASN A 68 11.98 -7.79 7.28
N GLY A 69 10.98 -8.08 8.07
CA GLY A 69 9.70 -7.39 8.11
C GLY A 69 9.37 -6.88 9.51
N GLN A 70 8.13 -6.44 9.65
CA GLN A 70 7.53 -6.00 10.90
C GLN A 70 6.20 -6.74 11.11
N ILE A 71 5.94 -7.20 12.33
CA ILE A 71 4.67 -7.76 12.74
C ILE A 71 3.96 -6.80 13.69
N VAL A 72 2.72 -6.49 13.37
CA VAL A 72 1.81 -5.66 14.19
C VAL A 72 0.77 -6.58 14.82
N TYR A 73 0.59 -6.47 16.13
CA TYR A 73 -0.48 -7.14 16.86
C TYR A 73 -1.65 -6.18 17.01
N LYS A 74 -2.79 -6.51 16.42
CA LYS A 74 -4.01 -5.70 16.50
C LYS A 74 -4.74 -5.93 17.82
N LEU A 75 -5.73 -5.06 18.12
CA LEU A 75 -6.56 -5.16 19.33
C LEU A 75 -7.41 -6.44 19.38
N ASP A 76 -7.85 -6.94 18.22
CA ASP A 76 -8.63 -8.19 18.08
C ASP A 76 -7.77 -9.47 18.21
N GLY A 77 -6.48 -9.33 18.47
CA GLY A 77 -5.53 -10.42 18.55
C GLY A 77 -5.04 -10.95 17.20
N SER A 78 -5.54 -10.45 16.08
CA SER A 78 -4.98 -10.76 14.76
C SER A 78 -3.63 -10.06 14.54
N THR A 79 -2.90 -10.49 13.51
CA THR A 79 -1.59 -9.92 13.19
C THR A 79 -1.51 -9.50 11.75
N VAL A 80 -0.70 -8.48 11.48
CA VAL A 80 -0.33 -8.05 10.12
C VAL A 80 1.18 -8.06 10.01
N ILE A 81 1.70 -8.69 8.97
CA ILE A 81 3.13 -8.66 8.62
C ILE A 81 3.31 -7.75 7.43
N ASN A 82 4.23 -6.79 7.55
CA ASN A 82 4.59 -5.85 6.50
C ASN A 82 6.10 -5.83 6.29
N TYR A 83 6.52 -5.40 5.08
CA TYR A 83 7.92 -5.29 4.67
C TYR A 83 8.24 -3.86 4.19
N PRO A 84 8.18 -2.86 5.10
CA PRO A 84 8.23 -1.45 4.73
C PRO A 84 9.57 -1.04 4.10
N ASN A 85 10.67 -1.65 4.51
CA ASN A 85 11.98 -1.33 3.96
C ASN A 85 12.10 -1.76 2.50
N GLN A 86 11.65 -2.96 2.15
CA GLN A 86 11.62 -3.48 0.78
C GLN A 86 10.65 -2.65 -0.08
N GLN A 87 9.45 -2.37 0.43
CA GLN A 87 8.49 -1.52 -0.26
C GLN A 87 9.08 -0.15 -0.57
N LYS A 88 9.70 0.49 0.42
CA LYS A 88 10.33 1.81 0.25
C LYS A 88 11.46 1.78 -0.78
N ALA A 89 12.36 0.80 -0.66
CA ALA A 89 13.50 0.67 -1.57
C ALA A 89 13.03 0.45 -3.02
N ASN A 90 12.09 -0.47 -3.24
CA ASN A 90 11.55 -0.79 -4.56
C ASN A 90 10.74 0.38 -5.14
N GLY A 91 9.94 1.07 -4.32
CA GLY A 91 9.22 2.26 -4.75
C GLY A 91 10.14 3.42 -5.14
N ILE A 92 11.28 3.59 -4.45
CA ILE A 92 12.31 4.57 -4.83
C ILE A 92 12.98 4.17 -6.15
N ALA A 93 13.39 2.91 -6.29
CA ALA A 93 14.00 2.40 -7.51
C ALA A 93 13.08 2.56 -8.72
N LYS A 94 11.81 2.16 -8.59
CA LYS A 94 10.77 2.38 -9.61
C LYS A 94 10.62 3.85 -9.99
N ASN A 95 10.59 4.73 -8.99
CA ASN A 95 10.44 6.16 -9.25
C ASN A 95 11.64 6.76 -9.98
N ILE A 96 12.86 6.31 -9.69
CA ILE A 96 14.07 6.71 -10.40
C ILE A 96 14.04 6.17 -11.84
N ALA A 97 13.76 4.87 -12.03
CA ALA A 97 13.70 4.23 -13.33
C ALA A 97 12.67 4.87 -14.28
N THR A 98 11.62 5.45 -13.74
CA THR A 98 10.56 6.12 -14.50
C THR A 98 10.70 7.65 -14.53
N GLY A 99 11.86 8.21 -14.22
CA GLY A 99 12.07 9.66 -14.22
C GLY A 99 11.07 10.42 -13.34
N THR A 100 10.76 9.91 -12.15
CA THR A 100 9.79 10.40 -11.16
C THR A 100 8.30 10.28 -11.55
N ARG A 101 7.99 9.79 -12.74
CA ARG A 101 6.62 9.71 -13.26
C ARG A 101 5.75 8.68 -12.52
N TYR A 102 6.36 7.59 -12.00
CA TYR A 102 5.63 6.61 -11.17
C TYR A 102 4.89 7.27 -10.00
N LYS A 103 5.58 8.07 -9.18
CA LYS A 103 4.93 8.74 -8.03
C LYS A 103 3.89 9.78 -8.46
N GLN A 104 4.12 10.45 -9.59
CA GLN A 104 3.14 11.40 -10.14
C GLN A 104 1.87 10.66 -10.56
N LEU A 105 2.02 9.54 -11.29
CA LEU A 105 0.89 8.71 -11.72
C LEU A 105 0.11 8.14 -10.52
N VAL A 106 0.81 7.65 -9.49
CA VAL A 106 0.15 7.15 -8.27
C VAL A 106 -0.70 8.24 -7.61
N ARG A 107 -0.23 9.50 -7.57
CA ARG A 107 -1.02 10.62 -7.05
C ARG A 107 -2.27 10.90 -7.90
N ILE A 108 -2.15 10.80 -9.22
CA ILE A 108 -3.28 10.94 -10.13
C ILE A 108 -4.29 9.81 -9.90
N LEU A 109 -3.85 8.55 -9.82
CA LEU A 109 -4.72 7.41 -9.53
C LEU A 109 -5.47 7.57 -8.21
N LYS A 110 -4.79 8.03 -7.15
CA LYS A 110 -5.41 8.32 -5.85
C LYS A 110 -6.47 9.42 -5.94
N ARG A 111 -6.22 10.46 -6.73
CA ARG A 111 -7.19 11.54 -6.93
C ARG A 111 -8.42 11.05 -7.71
N LEU A 112 -8.21 10.32 -8.79
CA LEU A 112 -9.30 9.77 -9.61
C LEU A 112 -10.14 8.75 -8.83
N GLU A 113 -9.51 7.91 -8.00
CA GLU A 113 -10.22 7.01 -7.09
C GLU A 113 -11.13 7.81 -6.15
N ASN A 114 -10.61 8.84 -5.48
CA ASN A 114 -11.41 9.69 -4.60
C ASN A 114 -12.57 10.39 -5.34
N ASP A 115 -12.35 10.86 -6.58
CA ASP A 115 -13.39 11.51 -7.38
C ASP A 115 -14.48 10.50 -7.79
N LEU A 116 -14.12 9.25 -8.13
CA LEU A 116 -15.07 8.18 -8.44
C LEU A 116 -15.86 7.73 -7.20
N VAL A 117 -15.25 7.67 -6.02
CA VAL A 117 -15.93 7.41 -4.74
C VAL A 117 -16.89 8.54 -4.40
N ALA A 118 -16.47 9.80 -4.54
CA ALA A 118 -17.32 10.96 -4.29
C ALA A 118 -18.53 11.04 -5.25
N ALA A 119 -18.41 10.46 -6.45
CA ALA A 119 -19.49 10.33 -7.43
C ALA A 119 -20.32 9.05 -7.25
N ASP A 120 -20.08 8.26 -6.21
CA ASP A 120 -20.78 6.98 -5.91
C ASP A 120 -20.69 5.93 -7.05
N VAL A 121 -19.55 5.95 -7.78
CA VAL A 121 -19.28 5.03 -8.90
C VAL A 121 -18.58 3.76 -8.44
N ILE A 122 -17.71 3.88 -7.44
CA ILE A 122 -16.98 2.75 -6.83
C ILE A 122 -16.97 2.85 -5.32
N GLU A 123 -16.78 1.72 -4.64
CA GLU A 123 -16.51 1.70 -3.21
C GLU A 123 -15.09 2.20 -2.90
N PRO A 124 -14.85 2.79 -1.70
CA PRO A 124 -13.52 3.26 -1.30
C PRO A 124 -12.46 2.17 -1.30
N LEU A 125 -11.33 2.44 -1.93
CA LEU A 125 -10.19 1.55 -1.98
C LEU A 125 -9.00 2.12 -1.19
N PRO A 126 -8.20 1.28 -0.51
CA PRO A 126 -7.05 1.77 0.22
C PRO A 126 -6.05 2.48 -0.68
N SER A 127 -5.60 3.66 -0.26
CA SER A 127 -4.64 4.49 -0.99
C SER A 127 -3.34 3.74 -1.37
N TYR A 128 -2.92 2.75 -0.54
CA TYR A 128 -1.80 1.87 -0.83
C TYR A 128 -2.02 0.99 -2.06
N PHE A 129 -3.27 0.64 -2.35
CA PHE A 129 -3.60 -0.17 -3.52
C PHE A 129 -3.25 0.55 -4.84
N MET A 130 -3.46 1.86 -4.91
CA MET A 130 -3.04 2.68 -6.07
C MET A 130 -1.53 2.63 -6.29
N GLU A 131 -0.76 2.62 -5.20
CA GLU A 131 0.69 2.47 -5.25
C GLU A 131 1.10 1.10 -5.80
N CYS A 132 0.44 0.03 -5.33
CA CYS A 132 0.66 -1.33 -5.81
C CYS A 132 0.35 -1.47 -7.31
N LEU A 133 -0.78 -0.96 -7.76
CA LEU A 133 -1.19 -1.03 -9.17
C LEU A 133 -0.20 -0.29 -10.08
N GLY A 134 0.14 0.95 -9.73
CA GLY A 134 1.14 1.72 -10.48
C GLY A 134 2.51 1.05 -10.51
N TYR A 135 2.92 0.40 -9.42
CA TYR A 135 4.18 -0.33 -9.33
C TYR A 135 4.23 -1.53 -10.31
N ARG A 136 3.12 -2.23 -10.53
CA ARG A 136 3.06 -3.40 -11.43
C ARG A 136 3.12 -3.05 -12.91
N ALA A 137 2.87 -1.80 -13.29
CA ALA A 137 3.02 -1.39 -14.67
C ALA A 137 4.51 -1.36 -15.07
N PRO A 138 4.92 -1.99 -16.19
CA PRO A 138 6.28 -1.93 -16.71
C PRO A 138 6.77 -0.50 -16.96
N ASP A 139 8.07 -0.27 -16.74
CA ASP A 139 8.68 1.08 -16.85
C ASP A 139 8.49 1.71 -18.24
N LYS A 140 8.42 0.91 -19.29
CA LYS A 140 8.16 1.35 -20.68
C LYS A 140 6.84 2.10 -20.89
N TYR A 141 5.89 1.99 -19.95
CA TYR A 141 4.61 2.71 -19.99
C TYR A 141 4.68 4.11 -19.36
N PHE A 142 5.83 4.43 -18.77
CA PHE A 142 6.11 5.77 -18.27
C PHE A 142 6.99 6.48 -19.29
N GLY A 143 6.45 7.51 -19.92
CA GLY A 143 7.15 8.24 -20.97
C GLY A 143 8.26 9.13 -20.45
N ASP A 144 8.92 9.82 -21.38
CA ASP A 144 9.90 10.85 -21.06
C ASP A 144 9.18 12.18 -20.72
N ALA A 145 9.61 12.84 -19.67
CA ALA A 145 9.05 14.12 -19.20
C ALA A 145 9.13 15.24 -20.28
N SER A 146 10.05 15.12 -21.24
CA SER A 146 10.21 16.10 -22.32
C SER A 146 9.27 15.90 -23.52
N SER A 147 8.70 14.70 -23.68
CA SER A 147 8.02 14.32 -24.92
C SER A 147 6.59 13.80 -24.73
N ASN A 148 6.20 13.34 -23.52
CA ASN A 148 4.90 12.75 -23.31
C ASN A 148 4.15 13.38 -22.12
N PRO A 149 2.89 13.80 -22.29
CA PRO A 149 2.05 14.24 -21.18
C PRO A 149 1.75 13.06 -20.24
N LEU A 150 1.51 13.33 -18.96
CA LEU A 150 1.13 12.30 -17.96
C LEU A 150 -0.18 11.57 -18.33
N THR A 151 -1.03 12.18 -19.16
CA THR A 151 -2.23 11.53 -19.68
C THR A 151 -1.91 10.33 -20.57
N ALA A 152 -0.82 10.39 -21.34
CA ALA A 152 -0.36 9.24 -22.14
C ALA A 152 0.09 8.07 -21.26
N ASP A 153 0.83 8.35 -20.18
CA ASP A 153 1.21 7.34 -19.21
C ASP A 153 -0.01 6.76 -18.51
N LEU A 154 -0.94 7.62 -18.10
CA LEU A 154 -2.16 7.20 -17.43
C LEU A 154 -2.95 6.25 -18.33
N LYS A 155 -3.16 6.59 -19.60
CA LYS A 155 -3.79 5.73 -20.60
C LYS A 155 -3.07 4.39 -20.74
N ALA A 156 -1.75 4.42 -20.93
CA ALA A 156 -0.94 3.22 -21.13
C ALA A 156 -0.96 2.29 -19.89
N VAL A 157 -0.80 2.86 -18.70
CA VAL A 157 -0.79 2.11 -17.42
C VAL A 157 -2.17 1.55 -17.10
N THR A 158 -3.22 2.35 -17.23
CA THR A 158 -4.61 1.93 -16.98
C THR A 158 -5.00 0.80 -17.91
N GLY A 159 -4.73 0.95 -19.23
CA GLY A 159 -5.00 -0.08 -20.22
C GLY A 159 -4.19 -1.36 -19.98
N TYR A 160 -2.92 -1.25 -19.59
CA TYR A 160 -2.08 -2.40 -19.25
C TYR A 160 -2.68 -3.18 -18.07
N ILE A 161 -2.93 -2.50 -16.94
CA ILE A 161 -3.44 -3.14 -15.72
C ILE A 161 -4.78 -3.83 -16.01
N TYR A 162 -5.72 -3.13 -16.67
CA TYR A 162 -7.00 -3.69 -17.05
C TYR A 162 -6.85 -4.99 -17.86
N ASN A 163 -6.01 -4.96 -18.89
CA ASN A 163 -5.82 -6.11 -19.79
C ASN A 163 -5.11 -7.29 -19.11
N GLU A 164 -4.12 -7.04 -18.24
CA GLU A 164 -3.44 -8.10 -17.49
C GLU A 164 -4.40 -8.83 -16.56
N ILE A 165 -5.25 -8.09 -15.85
CA ILE A 165 -6.26 -8.67 -14.96
C ILE A 165 -7.32 -9.43 -15.76
N LYS A 166 -7.90 -8.81 -16.78
CA LYS A 166 -8.92 -9.41 -17.66
C LYS A 166 -8.47 -10.74 -18.26
N ASN A 167 -7.20 -10.85 -18.61
CA ASN A 167 -6.63 -12.05 -19.23
C ASN A 167 -6.04 -13.04 -18.20
N GLY A 168 -6.23 -12.83 -16.90
CA GLY A 168 -5.77 -13.73 -15.84
C GLY A 168 -4.24 -13.73 -15.61
N ARG A 169 -3.51 -12.78 -16.20
CA ARG A 169 -2.03 -12.71 -16.09
C ARG A 169 -1.53 -11.99 -14.84
N ALA A 170 -2.42 -11.40 -14.06
CA ALA A 170 -2.10 -10.69 -12.82
C ALA A 170 -2.12 -11.58 -11.57
N SER A 171 -2.40 -12.88 -11.67
CA SER A 171 -2.56 -13.79 -10.52
C SER A 171 -1.31 -13.89 -9.64
N ASN A 172 -0.13 -13.74 -10.22
CA ASN A 172 1.15 -13.82 -9.52
C ASN A 172 1.74 -12.43 -9.19
N TRP A 173 0.96 -11.37 -9.30
CA TRP A 173 1.45 -10.05 -8.95
C TRP A 173 1.73 -9.95 -7.45
N LEU A 174 2.85 -9.33 -7.13
CA LEU A 174 3.26 -9.03 -5.76
C LEU A 174 3.05 -7.54 -5.46
N GLU A 175 2.90 -7.22 -4.18
CA GLU A 175 3.00 -5.84 -3.69
C GLU A 175 4.39 -5.24 -3.98
N PRO A 176 4.60 -3.92 -3.86
CA PRO A 176 5.92 -3.31 -4.08
C PRO A 176 7.05 -3.87 -3.21
N ASN A 177 6.74 -4.58 -2.13
CA ASN A 177 7.74 -5.28 -1.32
C ASN A 177 8.33 -6.53 -2.00
N GLU A 178 7.75 -7.01 -3.12
CA GLU A 178 8.13 -8.22 -3.88
C GLU A 178 8.11 -9.51 -3.04
N ILE A 179 7.30 -9.56 -1.98
CA ILE A 179 7.17 -10.69 -1.05
C ILE A 179 5.70 -11.11 -0.93
N LYS A 180 4.80 -10.15 -0.74
CA LYS A 180 3.37 -10.43 -0.51
C LYS A 180 2.59 -10.46 -1.82
N PRO A 181 1.71 -11.46 -2.04
CA PRO A 181 0.79 -11.44 -3.17
C PRO A 181 -0.11 -10.21 -3.15
N LEU A 182 -0.25 -9.53 -4.30
CA LEU A 182 -1.08 -8.34 -4.40
C LEU A 182 -2.57 -8.64 -4.18
N PHE A 183 -3.04 -9.78 -4.66
CA PHE A 183 -4.44 -10.21 -4.56
C PHE A 183 -4.62 -11.36 -3.55
N ALA A 184 -3.96 -11.26 -2.38
CA ALA A 184 -4.16 -12.21 -1.30
C ALA A 184 -5.58 -12.07 -0.72
N SER A 185 -6.19 -13.19 -0.31
CA SER A 185 -7.53 -13.20 0.31
C SER A 185 -7.62 -12.42 1.62
N SER A 186 -6.48 -12.12 2.25
CA SER A 186 -6.39 -11.29 3.46
C SER A 186 -6.38 -9.78 3.16
N ASN A 187 -6.26 -9.36 1.90
CA ASN A 187 -6.26 -7.96 1.52
C ASN A 187 -7.69 -7.41 1.49
N LYS A 188 -7.82 -6.08 1.63
CA LYS A 188 -9.10 -5.36 1.56
C LYS A 188 -9.52 -5.01 0.13
N TRP A 189 -8.87 -5.61 -0.87
CA TRP A 189 -9.10 -5.38 -2.30
C TRP A 189 -8.89 -6.67 -3.08
N THR A 190 -9.44 -6.72 -4.27
CA THR A 190 -9.40 -7.87 -5.17
C THR A 190 -8.91 -7.47 -6.56
N ALA A 191 -8.66 -8.46 -7.42
CA ALA A 191 -8.41 -8.22 -8.83
C ALA A 191 -9.62 -7.60 -9.54
N ALA A 192 -10.84 -7.96 -9.13
CA ALA A 192 -12.06 -7.38 -9.67
C ALA A 192 -12.18 -5.88 -9.35
N ASP A 193 -11.82 -5.46 -8.14
CA ASP A 193 -11.79 -4.04 -7.75
C ASP A 193 -10.79 -3.26 -8.61
N ALA A 194 -9.59 -3.83 -8.83
CA ALA A 194 -8.60 -3.21 -9.72
C ALA A 194 -9.11 -3.09 -11.16
N GLN A 195 -9.73 -4.14 -11.69
CA GLN A 195 -10.29 -4.13 -13.03
C GLN A 195 -11.39 -3.08 -13.18
N ASN A 196 -12.30 -3.02 -12.21
CA ASN A 196 -13.37 -2.03 -12.21
C ASN A 196 -12.81 -0.60 -12.10
N LEU A 197 -11.89 -0.35 -11.18
CA LEU A 197 -11.24 0.96 -11.04
C LEU A 197 -10.61 1.42 -12.35
N MET A 198 -9.83 0.55 -13.02
CA MET A 198 -9.18 0.90 -14.30
C MET A 198 -10.21 1.19 -15.40
N LEU A 199 -11.32 0.44 -15.43
CA LEU A 199 -12.42 0.68 -16.37
C LEU A 199 -13.09 2.03 -16.11
N GLN A 200 -13.41 2.34 -14.86
CA GLN A 200 -14.08 3.60 -14.50
C GLN A 200 -13.19 4.82 -14.77
N ILE A 201 -11.88 4.72 -14.51
CA ILE A 201 -10.91 5.77 -14.88
C ILE A 201 -10.88 5.96 -16.40
N TRP A 202 -10.88 4.87 -17.16
CA TRP A 202 -10.90 4.92 -18.63
C TRP A 202 -12.15 5.65 -19.16
N ILE A 203 -13.31 5.33 -18.62
CA ILE A 203 -14.59 5.96 -18.97
C ILE A 203 -14.60 7.44 -18.55
N LEU A 204 -14.19 7.75 -17.32
CA LEU A 204 -14.19 9.11 -16.77
C LEU A 204 -13.36 10.08 -17.60
N LEU A 205 -12.26 9.61 -18.17
CA LEU A 205 -11.30 10.44 -18.88
C LEU A 205 -11.38 10.33 -20.41
N ASP A 206 -12.31 9.53 -20.93
CA ASP A 206 -12.49 9.25 -22.37
C ASP A 206 -11.16 8.86 -23.04
N LEU A 207 -10.46 7.87 -22.47
CA LEU A 207 -9.09 7.47 -22.84
C LEU A 207 -9.03 6.55 -24.07
#